data_756fee557607ed1f185cca08ada6e693
#
_entry.id   756fee557607ed1f185cca08ada6e693
#
_cell.length_a   1.000
_cell.length_b   1.000
_cell.length_c   1.000
_cell.angle_alpha   90.00
_cell.angle_beta   90.00
_cell.angle_gamma   90.00
#
_symmetry.space_group_name_H-M   'P 1'
#
loop_
_entity.id
_entity.type
_entity.pdbx_description
1 polymer ?
#
loop_
_entity_poly.entity_id
_entity_poly.type
_entity_poly.pdbx_seq_one_letter_code
_entity_poly.pdbx_strand_id
1 'polypeptide(L)'
;MKSTTEINVRFSDCDPMGHVNNANYFTYMEQARVVFFKNFYDLPTEGHVGPETFPFILAEISCRFLKPVFVDQNLVVHLRVSEVKNSSFFFEYELKEKSTGDLAATGKSAQVYYDYKIGKPMPLPKEFREKLLR
;
A
#
# COMPACT_ATOMS: atom_id res chain seq x y z
N MET A 1 11.98 -5.22 -3.31
CA MET A 1 11.68 -4.88 -1.91
C MET A 1 10.23 -5.22 -1.59
N LYS A 2 9.94 -5.64 -0.38
CA LYS A 2 8.61 -6.07 0.06
C LYS A 2 8.40 -5.78 1.53
N SER A 3 7.14 -5.71 1.96
CA SER A 3 6.78 -5.54 3.37
C SER A 3 5.46 -6.23 3.68
N THR A 4 5.18 -6.40 4.96
CA THR A 4 3.91 -6.93 5.44
C THR A 4 3.31 -6.01 6.49
N THR A 5 1.99 -5.94 6.53
CA THR A 5 1.25 -5.09 7.47
C THR A 5 0.05 -5.87 7.97
N GLU A 6 -0.15 -5.89 9.28
CA GLU A 6 -1.36 -6.49 9.86
C GLU A 6 -2.45 -5.44 10.02
N ILE A 7 -3.67 -5.82 9.65
CA ILE A 7 -4.86 -4.99 9.78
C ILE A 7 -5.90 -5.78 10.58
N ASN A 8 -6.39 -5.22 11.67
CA ASN A 8 -7.58 -5.73 12.34
C ASN A 8 -8.81 -5.04 11.74
N VAL A 9 -9.77 -5.82 11.29
CA VAL A 9 -11.01 -5.28 10.69
C VAL A 9 -11.90 -4.74 11.80
N ARG A 10 -12.21 -3.45 11.74
CA ARG A 10 -13.07 -2.76 12.70
C ARG A 10 -14.52 -2.81 12.26
N PHE A 11 -15.42 -2.70 13.23
CA PHE A 11 -16.84 -2.58 12.93
C PHE A 11 -17.13 -1.43 11.95
N SER A 12 -16.44 -0.28 12.12
CA SER A 12 -16.60 0.87 11.23
C SER A 12 -16.12 0.63 9.80
N ASP A 13 -15.37 -0.43 9.55
CA ASP A 13 -14.91 -0.79 8.21
C ASP A 13 -15.97 -1.58 7.43
N CYS A 14 -17.01 -2.05 8.11
CA CYS A 14 -18.05 -2.88 7.53
C CYS A 14 -19.26 -2.05 7.08
N ASP A 15 -19.97 -2.56 6.09
CA ASP A 15 -21.18 -1.94 5.57
C ASP A 15 -22.43 -2.77 5.97
N PRO A 16 -23.66 -2.32 5.60
CA PRO A 16 -24.89 -3.03 5.94
C PRO A 16 -24.96 -4.47 5.42
N MET A 17 -24.10 -4.85 4.47
CA MET A 17 -24.01 -6.23 3.97
C MET A 17 -23.32 -7.16 4.96
N GLY A 18 -22.75 -6.64 6.03
CA GLY A 18 -22.12 -7.42 7.10
C GLY A 18 -20.65 -7.75 6.87
N HIS A 19 -20.03 -7.23 5.83
CA HIS A 19 -18.60 -7.43 5.55
C HIS A 19 -17.90 -6.10 5.26
N VAL A 20 -16.59 -6.14 5.15
CA VAL A 20 -15.79 -4.94 4.85
C VAL A 20 -16.29 -4.27 3.58
N ASN A 21 -16.54 -2.96 3.67
CA ASN A 21 -16.90 -2.14 2.53
C ASN A 21 -15.74 -2.12 1.52
N ASN A 22 -16.06 -2.23 0.25
CA ASN A 22 -15.05 -2.25 -0.82
C ASN A 22 -14.06 -1.10 -0.75
N ALA A 23 -14.52 0.09 -0.37
CA ALA A 23 -13.65 1.26 -0.24
C ALA A 23 -12.53 1.06 0.80
N ASN A 24 -12.77 0.30 1.83
CA ASN A 24 -11.81 0.10 2.91
C ASN A 24 -10.64 -0.81 2.53
N TYR A 25 -10.77 -1.63 1.49
CA TYR A 25 -9.61 -2.35 0.95
C TYR A 25 -8.54 -1.40 0.45
N PHE A 26 -8.94 -0.29 -0.15
CA PHE A 26 -8.01 0.76 -0.58
C PHE A 26 -7.34 1.44 0.62
N THR A 27 -8.08 1.65 1.70
CA THR A 27 -7.54 2.16 2.96
C THR A 27 -6.50 1.21 3.54
N TYR A 28 -6.75 -0.09 3.49
CA TYR A 28 -5.78 -1.10 3.97
C TYR A 28 -4.51 -1.11 3.11
N MET A 29 -4.64 -0.97 1.81
CA MET A 29 -3.49 -0.85 0.91
C MET A 29 -2.71 0.44 1.17
N GLU A 30 -3.40 1.53 1.47
CA GLU A 30 -2.77 2.80 1.86
C GLU A 30 -1.93 2.63 3.13
N GLN A 31 -2.48 1.97 4.14
CA GLN A 31 -1.74 1.68 5.38
C GLN A 31 -0.50 0.83 5.09
N ALA A 32 -0.61 -0.13 4.19
CA ALA A 32 0.52 -0.94 3.78
C ALA A 32 1.62 -0.10 3.10
N ARG A 33 1.24 0.89 2.30
CA ARG A 33 2.21 1.83 1.70
C ARG A 33 2.92 2.65 2.78
N VAL A 34 2.18 3.12 3.78
CA VAL A 34 2.77 3.88 4.90
C VAL A 34 3.83 3.03 5.61
N VAL A 35 3.52 1.79 5.93
CA VAL A 35 4.47 0.87 6.57
C VAL A 35 5.67 0.62 5.67
N PHE A 36 5.44 0.38 4.39
CA PHE A 36 6.52 0.17 3.42
C PHE A 36 7.51 1.34 3.42
N PHE A 37 7.02 2.58 3.31
CA PHE A 37 7.90 3.74 3.26
C PHE A 37 8.56 4.06 4.60
N LYS A 38 7.91 3.79 5.71
CA LYS A 38 8.57 3.89 7.02
C LYS A 38 9.76 2.94 7.10
N ASN A 39 9.60 1.71 6.65
CA ASN A 39 10.70 0.74 6.58
C ASN A 39 11.75 1.16 5.56
N PHE A 40 11.31 1.64 4.42
CA PHE A 40 12.21 2.09 3.34
C PHE A 40 13.16 3.20 3.79
N TYR A 41 12.66 4.14 4.59
CA TYR A 41 13.45 5.27 5.09
C TYR A 41 13.96 5.07 6.52
N ASP A 42 13.81 3.88 7.10
CA ASP A 42 14.17 3.58 8.50
C ASP A 42 13.57 4.58 9.50
N LEU A 43 12.33 4.96 9.28
CA LEU A 43 11.62 5.88 10.16
C LEU A 43 11.08 5.17 11.40
N PRO A 44 10.92 5.90 12.53
CA PRO A 44 10.26 5.35 13.71
C PRO A 44 8.84 4.87 13.38
N THR A 45 8.36 3.86 14.11
CA THR A 45 6.99 3.36 13.98
C THR A 45 5.97 4.49 14.17
N GLU A 46 6.23 5.36 15.13
CA GLU A 46 5.48 6.58 15.34
C GLU A 46 6.26 7.75 14.77
N GLY A 47 5.58 8.67 14.12
CA GLY A 47 6.24 9.84 13.61
C GLY A 47 5.52 10.47 12.44
N HIS A 48 5.95 11.68 12.12
CA HIS A 48 5.39 12.46 11.05
C HIS A 48 5.78 11.87 9.69
N VAL A 49 4.82 11.84 8.78
CA VAL A 49 5.05 11.54 7.37
C VAL A 49 4.57 12.74 6.55
N GLY A 50 5.30 13.09 5.51
CA GLY A 50 4.99 14.26 4.71
C GLY A 50 5.64 14.20 3.33
N PRO A 51 5.58 15.30 2.55
CA PRO A 51 6.11 15.34 1.19
C PRO A 51 7.59 14.99 1.07
N GLU A 52 8.36 15.22 2.11
CA GLU A 52 9.78 14.89 2.15
C GLU A 52 10.02 13.39 2.28
N THR A 53 9.08 12.64 2.86
CA THR A 53 9.13 11.18 2.99
C THR A 53 8.31 10.48 1.89
N PHE A 54 7.25 11.14 1.44
CA PHE A 54 6.35 10.62 0.42
C PHE A 54 6.23 11.59 -0.76
N PRO A 55 7.30 11.79 -1.54
CA PRO A 55 7.25 12.68 -2.70
C PRO A 55 6.60 11.98 -3.90
N PHE A 56 5.53 11.24 -3.66
CA PHE A 56 4.86 10.44 -4.67
C PHE A 56 3.39 10.79 -4.72
N ILE A 57 2.82 10.75 -5.92
CA ILE A 57 1.38 10.76 -6.10
C ILE A 57 0.93 9.36 -6.52
N LEU A 58 -0.25 8.99 -6.08
CA LEU A 58 -0.91 7.76 -6.51
C LEU A 58 -1.60 8.05 -7.84
N ALA A 59 -1.10 7.46 -8.92
CA ALA A 59 -1.65 7.68 -10.25
C ALA A 59 -2.76 6.71 -10.60
N GLU A 60 -2.68 5.48 -10.07
CA GLU A 60 -3.68 4.45 -10.34
C GLU A 60 -3.68 3.45 -9.19
N ILE A 61 -4.86 2.94 -8.86
CA ILE A 61 -5.01 1.85 -7.91
C ILE A 61 -6.18 0.97 -8.33
N SER A 62 -6.02 -0.33 -8.19
CA SER A 62 -7.07 -1.30 -8.46
C SER A 62 -7.08 -2.39 -7.40
N CYS A 63 -8.24 -3.00 -7.24
CA CYS A 63 -8.43 -4.10 -6.30
C CYS A 63 -9.38 -5.13 -6.89
N ARG A 64 -9.02 -6.40 -6.73
CA ARG A 64 -9.91 -7.52 -7.05
C ARG A 64 -10.35 -8.14 -5.74
N PHE A 65 -11.65 -8.22 -5.53
CA PHE A 65 -12.27 -8.75 -4.32
C PHE A 65 -12.59 -10.23 -4.55
N LEU A 66 -11.97 -11.10 -3.77
CA LEU A 66 -12.07 -12.55 -3.97
C LEU A 66 -12.92 -13.23 -2.90
N LYS A 67 -12.93 -12.71 -1.67
CA LYS A 67 -13.60 -13.32 -0.54
C LYS A 67 -14.04 -12.25 0.45
N PRO A 68 -15.26 -12.31 1.00
CA PRO A 68 -15.68 -11.32 2.00
C PRO A 68 -14.84 -11.45 3.29
N VAL A 69 -14.64 -10.32 3.94
CA VAL A 69 -13.92 -10.23 5.21
C VAL A 69 -14.83 -9.57 6.24
N PHE A 70 -14.77 -10.06 7.47
CA PHE A 70 -15.73 -9.70 8.52
C PHE A 70 -15.04 -9.03 9.70
N VAL A 71 -15.85 -8.39 10.56
CA VAL A 71 -15.35 -7.70 11.76
C VAL A 71 -14.48 -8.64 12.62
N ASP A 72 -13.42 -8.07 13.18
CA ASP A 72 -12.43 -8.74 14.03
C ASP A 72 -11.57 -9.80 13.35
N GLN A 73 -11.75 -10.06 12.08
CA GLN A 73 -10.75 -10.81 11.33
C GLN A 73 -9.48 -9.98 11.19
N ASN A 74 -8.35 -10.66 11.16
CA ASN A 74 -7.05 -10.03 10.94
C ASN A 74 -6.58 -10.34 9.52
N LEU A 75 -6.21 -9.29 8.81
CA LEU A 75 -5.62 -9.41 7.48
C LEU A 75 -4.12 -9.17 7.56
N VAL A 76 -3.37 -9.88 6.76
CA VAL A 76 -1.98 -9.57 6.49
C VAL A 76 -1.88 -9.07 5.06
N VAL A 77 -1.46 -7.83 4.90
CA VAL A 77 -1.26 -7.24 3.58
C VAL A 77 0.20 -7.42 3.20
N HIS A 78 0.43 -8.21 2.16
CA HIS A 78 1.75 -8.38 1.57
C HIS A 78 1.88 -7.39 0.41
N LEU A 79 2.88 -6.55 0.48
CA LEU A 79 3.18 -5.54 -0.54
C LEU A 79 4.56 -5.81 -1.11
N ARG A 80 4.68 -5.78 -2.43
CA ARG A 80 5.97 -5.89 -3.12
C ARG A 80 6.07 -4.92 -4.27
N VAL A 81 7.29 -4.51 -4.59
CA VAL A 81 7.59 -3.74 -5.79
C VAL A 81 7.55 -4.69 -6.98
N SER A 82 6.70 -4.43 -7.95
CA SER A 82 6.55 -5.28 -9.14
C SER A 82 7.27 -4.75 -10.36
N GLU A 83 7.40 -3.42 -10.48
CA GLU A 83 8.03 -2.79 -11.63
C GLU A 83 8.56 -1.41 -11.24
N VAL A 84 9.67 -1.00 -11.84
CA VAL A 84 10.25 0.34 -11.66
C VAL A 84 10.53 0.91 -13.05
N LYS A 85 9.95 2.09 -13.33
CA LYS A 85 10.13 2.81 -14.59
C LYS A 85 10.93 4.10 -14.36
N ASN A 86 10.93 5.00 -15.34
CA ASN A 86 11.74 6.23 -15.25
C ASN A 86 11.31 7.14 -14.09
N SER A 87 10.02 7.45 -13.99
CA SER A 87 9.48 8.35 -12.96
C SER A 87 8.41 7.70 -12.11
N SER A 88 8.14 6.42 -12.31
CA SER A 88 7.09 5.67 -11.61
C SER A 88 7.58 4.31 -11.15
N PHE A 89 6.88 3.76 -10.17
CA PHE A 89 7.08 2.41 -9.70
C PHE A 89 5.74 1.83 -9.27
N PHE A 90 5.65 0.50 -9.23
CA PHE A 90 4.39 -0.20 -9.05
C PHE A 90 4.47 -1.14 -7.86
N PHE A 91 3.39 -1.17 -7.10
CA PHE A 91 3.19 -2.16 -6.04
C PHE A 91 2.15 -3.19 -6.46
N GLU A 92 2.34 -4.41 -6.01
CA GLU A 92 1.32 -5.43 -5.97
C GLU A 92 1.02 -5.80 -4.52
N TYR A 93 -0.25 -6.06 -4.24
CA TYR A 93 -0.74 -6.35 -2.90
C TYR A 93 -1.46 -7.69 -2.89
N GLU A 94 -1.24 -8.45 -1.82
CA GLU A 94 -2.07 -9.59 -1.48
C GLU A 94 -2.60 -9.38 -0.06
N LEU A 95 -3.93 -9.43 0.09
CA LEU A 95 -4.59 -9.30 1.38
C LEU A 95 -5.08 -10.68 1.78
N LYS A 96 -4.47 -11.26 2.81
CA LYS A 96 -4.77 -12.62 3.27
C LYS A 96 -5.37 -12.60 4.65
N GLU A 97 -6.36 -13.47 4.87
CA GLU A 97 -6.88 -13.69 6.21
C GLU A 97 -5.81 -14.42 7.03
N LYS A 98 -5.44 -13.85 8.19
CA LYS A 98 -4.27 -14.31 8.95
C LYS A 98 -4.43 -15.74 9.48
N SER A 99 -5.62 -16.10 9.98
CA SER A 99 -5.82 -17.39 10.62
C SER A 99 -5.84 -18.57 9.65
N THR A 100 -6.29 -18.35 8.41
CA THR A 100 -6.43 -19.40 7.40
C THR A 100 -5.40 -19.32 6.28
N GLY A 101 -4.83 -18.13 6.05
CA GLY A 101 -3.97 -17.86 4.91
C GLY A 101 -4.74 -17.65 3.60
N ASP A 102 -6.09 -17.66 3.66
CA ASP A 102 -6.90 -17.47 2.46
C ASP A 102 -6.73 -16.10 1.86
N LEU A 103 -6.62 -16.03 0.54
CA LEU A 103 -6.49 -14.79 -0.21
C LEU A 103 -7.87 -14.12 -0.29
N ALA A 104 -8.02 -12.95 0.34
CA ALA A 104 -9.26 -12.20 0.35
C ALA A 104 -9.34 -11.19 -0.80
N ALA A 105 -8.21 -10.62 -1.18
CA ALA A 105 -8.16 -9.62 -2.25
C ALA A 105 -6.75 -9.52 -2.80
N THR A 106 -6.65 -9.02 -4.03
CA THR A 106 -5.38 -8.61 -4.64
C THR A 106 -5.50 -7.18 -5.13
N GLY A 107 -4.37 -6.48 -5.20
CA GLY A 107 -4.36 -5.10 -5.66
C GLY A 107 -3.10 -4.75 -6.41
N LYS A 108 -3.17 -3.62 -7.09
CA LYS A 108 -2.04 -3.00 -7.81
C LYS A 108 -2.13 -1.50 -7.65
N SER A 109 -0.99 -0.83 -7.58
CA SER A 109 -0.95 0.63 -7.62
C SER A 109 0.27 1.12 -8.38
N ALA A 110 0.11 2.29 -9.00
CA ALA A 110 1.18 3.01 -9.68
C ALA A 110 1.46 4.29 -8.92
N GLN A 111 2.70 4.49 -8.53
CA GLN A 111 3.17 5.68 -7.84
C GLN A 111 4.09 6.45 -8.76
N VAL A 112 3.93 7.77 -8.81
CA VAL A 112 4.75 8.66 -9.63
C VAL A 112 5.55 9.60 -8.72
N TYR A 113 6.87 9.63 -8.93
CA TYR A 113 7.74 10.60 -8.27
C TYR A 113 7.41 11.99 -8.82
N TYR A 114 7.06 12.91 -7.93
CA TYR A 114 6.43 14.15 -8.33
C TYR A 114 7.04 15.33 -7.57
N ASP A 115 7.39 16.38 -8.31
CA ASP A 115 7.84 17.62 -7.72
C ASP A 115 6.63 18.55 -7.54
N TYR A 116 6.21 18.73 -6.28
CA TYR A 116 5.06 19.57 -5.94
C TYR A 116 5.29 21.05 -6.17
N LYS A 117 6.55 21.49 -6.27
CA LYS A 117 6.88 22.91 -6.52
C LYS A 117 6.66 23.29 -7.96
N ILE A 118 7.07 22.44 -8.90
CA ILE A 118 6.94 22.70 -10.32
C ILE A 118 5.73 21.99 -10.94
N GLY A 119 5.05 21.11 -10.20
CA GLY A 119 3.85 20.44 -10.65
C GLY A 119 4.09 19.43 -11.77
N LYS A 120 5.21 18.72 -11.77
CA LYS A 120 5.57 17.75 -12.81
C LYS A 120 6.16 16.46 -12.25
N PRO A 121 5.96 15.32 -12.95
CA PRO A 121 6.70 14.10 -12.67
C PRO A 121 8.20 14.32 -12.87
N MET A 122 8.99 13.66 -12.04
CA MET A 122 10.45 13.72 -12.09
C MET A 122 11.02 12.32 -12.20
N PRO A 123 12.20 12.15 -12.82
CA PRO A 123 12.88 10.86 -12.80
C PRO A 123 13.16 10.42 -11.36
N LEU A 124 13.00 9.13 -11.08
CA LEU A 124 13.35 8.57 -9.77
C LEU A 124 14.84 8.81 -9.49
N PRO A 125 15.19 9.31 -8.30
CA PRO A 125 16.60 9.42 -7.92
C PRO A 125 17.28 8.04 -7.99
N LYS A 126 18.56 8.04 -8.38
CA LYS A 126 19.33 6.80 -8.56
C LYS A 126 19.31 5.91 -7.31
N GLU A 127 19.60 6.50 -6.16
CA GLU A 127 19.64 5.77 -4.89
C GLU A 127 18.27 5.19 -4.51
N PHE A 128 17.21 5.94 -4.76
CA PHE A 128 15.84 5.50 -4.53
C PHE A 128 15.52 4.28 -5.41
N ARG A 129 15.82 4.39 -6.70
CA ARG A 129 15.61 3.30 -7.66
C ARG A 129 16.36 2.03 -7.26
N GLU A 130 17.62 2.16 -6.91
CA GLU A 130 18.44 1.02 -6.51
C GLU A 130 17.89 0.33 -5.27
N LYS A 131 17.41 1.11 -4.31
CA LYS A 131 16.84 0.58 -3.07
C LYS A 131 15.52 -0.15 -3.33
N LEU A 132 14.67 0.37 -4.21
CA LEU A 132 13.43 -0.31 -4.59
C LEU A 132 13.70 -1.68 -5.21
N LEU A 133 14.78 -1.81 -5.95
CA LEU A 133 15.14 -3.04 -6.67
C LEU A 133 15.84 -4.10 -5.80
N ARG A 134 16.16 -3.77 -4.56
CA ARG A 134 16.71 -4.75 -3.61
C ARG A 134 15.61 -5.73 -3.14
#